data_0283a0f5b646e90ec7040c9ff85a9e09
#
_entry.id   0283a0f5b646e90ec7040c9ff85a9e09
#
_cell.length_a   1.000
_cell.length_b   1.000
_cell.length_c   1.000
_cell.angle_alpha   90.00
_cell.angle_beta   90.00
_cell.angle_gamma   90.00
#
_symmetry.space_group_name_H-M   'P 1'
#
loop_
_entity.id
_entity.type
_entity.pdbx_description
1 polymer ?
#
loop_
_entity_poly.entity_id
_entity_poly.type
_entity_poly.pdbx_seq_one_letter_code
_entity_poly.pdbx_strand_id
1 'polypeptide(L)'
;MSSDFIEIYAHAVAEGDCQALIRHFEASGKAVRGKTGGGVNTRLKDSWDICIDDHAEWAGAVNMLNSVMMRCLIPYVRKYPHLIIAPLFLKVPDADGQGLRELDAESISTMSDERLQRLLVKVLRPGTINIQKYIANQGGYPYWHCELYPKIGDHNGETLHRILL
;
A
#
# COMPACT_ATOMS: atom_id res chain seq x y z
N MET A 1 -15.31 19.20 -10.14
CA MET A 1 -13.93 19.04 -9.64
C MET A 1 -13.34 17.85 -10.36
N SER A 2 -12.19 18.00 -10.99
CA SER A 2 -11.47 16.88 -11.59
C SER A 2 -11.01 15.97 -10.45
N SER A 3 -11.39 14.70 -10.45
CA SER A 3 -10.89 13.71 -9.52
C SER A 3 -9.65 13.08 -10.18
N ASP A 4 -8.51 13.21 -9.53
CA ASP A 4 -7.25 12.62 -9.98
C ASP A 4 -6.91 11.31 -9.26
N PHE A 5 -7.80 10.87 -8.38
CA PHE A 5 -7.63 9.69 -7.53
C PHE A 5 -6.42 9.76 -6.57
N ILE A 6 -5.87 10.95 -6.37
CA ILE A 6 -4.76 11.21 -5.45
C ILE A 6 -5.30 11.91 -4.21
N GLU A 7 -5.00 11.37 -3.03
CA GLU A 7 -5.38 11.95 -1.76
C GLU A 7 -4.15 12.17 -0.87
N ILE A 8 -4.14 13.29 -0.17
CA ILE A 8 -3.08 13.63 0.78
C ILE A 8 -3.68 13.65 2.18
N TYR A 9 -3.20 12.78 3.05
CA TYR A 9 -3.58 12.72 4.45
C TYR A 9 -2.47 13.35 5.31
N ALA A 10 -2.54 14.66 5.47
CA ALA A 10 -1.56 15.40 6.24
C ALA A 10 -1.50 14.86 7.70
N HIS A 11 -0.29 14.72 8.22
CA HIS A 11 -0.03 14.24 9.58
C HIS A 11 -0.56 12.81 9.88
N ALA A 12 -0.78 12.00 8.85
CA ALA A 12 -1.25 10.62 9.05
C ALA A 12 -0.26 9.78 9.88
N VAL A 13 1.05 10.02 9.72
CA VAL A 13 2.11 9.53 10.61
C VAL A 13 2.54 10.68 11.51
N ALA A 14 2.61 10.44 12.82
CA ALA A 14 3.08 11.46 13.76
C ALA A 14 4.56 11.77 13.52
N GLU A 15 4.96 13.03 13.74
CA GLU A 15 6.35 13.46 13.51
C GLU A 15 7.34 12.63 14.34
N GLY A 16 7.00 12.31 15.60
CA GLY A 16 7.82 11.47 16.46
C GLY A 16 8.07 10.07 15.89
N ASP A 17 7.05 9.48 15.26
CA ASP A 17 7.15 8.16 14.58
C ASP A 17 8.00 8.26 13.32
N CYS A 18 7.83 9.32 12.52
CA CYS A 18 8.69 9.57 11.36
C CYS A 18 10.17 9.65 11.78
N GLN A 19 10.47 10.44 12.83
CA GLN A 19 11.83 10.56 13.35
C GLN A 19 12.36 9.24 13.92
N ALA A 20 11.50 8.44 14.55
CA ALA A 20 11.88 7.10 15.04
C ALA A 20 12.22 6.15 13.90
N LEU A 21 11.43 6.14 12.81
CA LEU A 21 11.70 5.35 11.61
C LEU A 21 13.04 5.73 10.99
N ILE A 22 13.33 7.04 10.86
CA ILE A 22 14.59 7.52 10.31
C ILE A 22 15.78 7.06 11.16
N ARG A 23 15.71 7.26 12.48
CA ARG A 23 16.78 6.81 13.41
C ARG A 23 16.98 5.30 13.35
N HIS A 24 15.89 4.54 13.29
CA HIS A 24 15.97 3.08 13.22
C HIS A 24 16.60 2.64 11.89
N PHE A 25 16.24 3.28 10.77
CA PHE A 25 16.85 3.02 9.47
C PHE A 25 18.36 3.24 9.52
N GLU A 26 18.80 4.39 10.00
CA GLU A 26 20.22 4.75 10.05
C GLU A 26 21.04 3.82 10.99
N ALA A 27 20.43 3.38 12.10
CA ALA A 27 21.10 2.53 13.07
C ALA A 27 21.09 1.04 12.73
N SER A 28 20.21 0.60 11.84
CA SER A 28 19.95 -0.83 11.62
C SER A 28 21.10 -1.59 10.97
N GLY A 29 21.92 -0.92 10.15
CA GLY A 29 22.95 -1.57 9.32
C GLY A 29 22.40 -2.55 8.28
N LYS A 30 21.08 -2.54 8.03
CA LYS A 30 20.37 -3.48 7.12
C LYS A 30 20.15 -2.92 5.72
N ALA A 31 20.42 -1.63 5.52
CA ALA A 31 20.18 -0.98 4.24
C ALA A 31 21.10 -1.57 3.14
N VAL A 32 20.48 -1.94 2.04
CA VAL A 32 21.14 -2.45 0.83
C VAL A 32 20.89 -1.51 -0.35
N ARG A 33 21.69 -1.63 -1.39
CA ARG A 33 21.46 -0.82 -2.61
C ARG A 33 20.11 -1.17 -3.23
N GLY A 34 19.34 -0.13 -3.56
CA GLY A 34 18.03 -0.27 -4.17
C GLY A 34 18.08 -1.03 -5.48
N LYS A 35 17.08 -1.87 -5.70
CA LYS A 35 16.95 -2.71 -6.89
C LYS A 35 15.79 -2.25 -7.77
N THR A 36 15.91 -2.48 -9.05
CA THR A 36 14.83 -2.48 -10.03
C THR A 36 14.56 -3.92 -10.45
N GLY A 37 13.59 -4.16 -11.34
CA GLY A 37 13.36 -5.49 -11.93
C GLY A 37 14.61 -6.09 -12.61
N GLY A 38 15.51 -5.23 -13.10
CA GLY A 38 16.80 -5.63 -13.69
C GLY A 38 17.96 -5.78 -12.69
N GLY A 39 17.68 -5.70 -11.37
CA GLY A 39 18.70 -5.76 -10.33
C GLY A 39 19.22 -4.39 -9.89
N VAL A 40 20.41 -4.34 -9.30
CA VAL A 40 21.04 -3.10 -8.84
C VAL A 40 21.67 -2.36 -10.02
N ASN A 41 21.18 -1.14 -10.27
CA ASN A 41 21.76 -0.22 -11.23
C ASN A 41 21.61 1.23 -10.71
N THR A 42 22.68 1.74 -10.10
CA THR A 42 22.67 3.07 -9.46
C THR A 42 22.49 4.24 -10.42
N ARG A 43 22.69 4.02 -11.72
CA ARG A 43 22.38 5.04 -12.74
C ARG A 43 20.88 5.16 -12.99
N LEU A 44 20.09 4.10 -12.71
CA LEU A 44 18.64 4.09 -12.85
C LEU A 44 17.96 4.43 -11.52
N LYS A 45 18.36 3.75 -10.44
CA LYS A 45 17.84 3.95 -9.09
C LYS A 45 18.99 3.99 -8.10
N ASP A 46 19.23 5.17 -7.55
CA ASP A 46 20.28 5.37 -6.55
C ASP A 46 19.66 5.62 -5.18
N SER A 47 19.42 4.54 -4.46
CA SER A 47 18.83 4.52 -3.12
C SER A 47 19.48 3.47 -2.23
N TRP A 48 19.18 3.59 -0.94
CA TRP A 48 19.42 2.57 0.06
C TRP A 48 18.07 2.11 0.60
N ASP A 49 17.79 0.81 0.52
CA ASP A 49 16.48 0.24 0.79
C ASP A 49 16.55 -0.78 1.91
N ILE A 50 15.50 -0.82 2.76
CA ILE A 50 15.25 -1.90 3.71
C ILE A 50 13.82 -2.40 3.47
N CYS A 51 13.65 -3.69 3.14
CA CYS A 51 12.36 -4.36 3.25
C CYS A 51 12.12 -4.69 4.72
N ILE A 52 11.33 -3.85 5.40
CA ILE A 52 11.20 -3.94 6.86
C ILE A 52 10.41 -5.17 7.33
N ASP A 53 9.61 -5.77 6.46
CA ASP A 53 8.88 -7.03 6.75
C ASP A 53 9.83 -8.23 6.92
N ASP A 54 11.02 -8.17 6.35
CA ASP A 54 12.01 -9.25 6.43
C ASP A 54 12.77 -9.26 7.78
N HIS A 55 12.47 -8.31 8.67
CA HIS A 55 13.23 -8.08 9.90
C HIS A 55 12.33 -7.96 11.13
N ALA A 56 12.46 -8.91 12.06
CA ALA A 56 11.61 -8.98 13.26
C ALA A 56 11.66 -7.72 14.13
N GLU A 57 12.81 -7.05 14.19
CA GLU A 57 13.00 -5.80 14.93
C GLU A 57 12.16 -4.62 14.40
N TRP A 58 11.64 -4.74 13.16
CA TRP A 58 10.77 -3.76 12.54
C TRP A 58 9.27 -4.03 12.73
N ALA A 59 8.89 -5.12 13.41
CA ALA A 59 7.48 -5.50 13.55
C ALA A 59 6.59 -4.39 14.10
N GLY A 60 7.10 -3.60 15.05
CA GLY A 60 6.38 -2.43 15.59
C GLY A 60 6.12 -1.35 14.53
N ALA A 61 7.10 -1.07 13.69
CA ALA A 61 6.97 -0.12 12.59
C ALA A 61 6.02 -0.63 11.49
N VAL A 62 6.11 -1.91 11.13
CA VAL A 62 5.19 -2.57 10.19
C VAL A 62 3.74 -2.44 10.68
N ASN A 63 3.47 -2.78 11.94
CA ASN A 63 2.13 -2.68 12.53
C ASN A 63 1.62 -1.24 12.55
N MET A 64 2.46 -0.28 12.92
CA MET A 64 2.11 1.13 12.94
C MET A 64 1.76 1.63 11.53
N LEU A 65 2.61 1.37 10.53
CA LEU A 65 2.39 1.80 9.15
C LEU A 65 1.14 1.15 8.53
N ASN A 66 0.91 -0.14 8.77
CA ASN A 66 -0.32 -0.82 8.35
C ASN A 66 -1.57 -0.20 8.99
N SER A 67 -1.49 0.19 10.26
CA SER A 67 -2.60 0.88 10.95
C SER A 67 -2.86 2.26 10.36
N VAL A 68 -1.80 3.02 10.05
CA VAL A 68 -1.91 4.32 9.37
C VAL A 68 -2.52 4.15 7.99
N MET A 69 -2.02 3.21 7.20
CA MET A 69 -2.56 2.90 5.87
C MET A 69 -4.06 2.59 5.94
N MET A 70 -4.49 1.76 6.88
CA MET A 70 -5.91 1.40 7.01
C MET A 70 -6.77 2.62 7.38
N ARG A 71 -6.30 3.49 8.29
CA ARG A 71 -7.01 4.73 8.64
C ARG A 71 -7.17 5.67 7.45
N CYS A 72 -6.19 5.71 6.54
CA CYS A 72 -6.27 6.51 5.32
C CYS A 72 -7.11 5.83 4.23
N LEU A 73 -7.05 4.50 4.15
CA LEU A 73 -7.73 3.72 3.12
C LEU A 73 -9.26 3.74 3.29
N ILE A 74 -9.78 3.73 4.52
CA ILE A 74 -11.22 3.78 4.79
C ILE A 74 -11.87 5.02 4.13
N PRO A 75 -11.45 6.26 4.43
CA PRO A 75 -12.03 7.45 3.78
C PRO A 75 -11.73 7.50 2.28
N TYR A 76 -10.59 6.96 1.84
CA TYR A 76 -10.26 6.86 0.41
C TYR A 76 -11.27 5.99 -0.33
N VAL A 77 -11.57 4.80 0.18
CA VAL A 77 -12.53 3.88 -0.45
C VAL A 77 -13.96 4.44 -0.40
N ARG A 78 -14.34 5.18 0.65
CA ARG A 78 -15.63 5.88 0.68
C ARG A 78 -15.73 6.92 -0.44
N LYS A 79 -14.65 7.61 -0.73
CA LYS A 79 -14.59 8.61 -1.82
C LYS A 79 -14.53 7.94 -3.20
N TYR A 80 -13.82 6.81 -3.31
CA TYR A 80 -13.59 6.08 -4.56
C TYR A 80 -14.04 4.61 -4.46
N PRO A 81 -15.35 4.36 -4.28
CA PRO A 81 -15.85 3.01 -3.99
C PRO A 81 -15.59 2.01 -5.13
N HIS A 82 -15.42 2.50 -6.36
CA HIS A 82 -15.09 1.66 -7.52
C HIS A 82 -13.74 0.94 -7.40
N LEU A 83 -12.91 1.25 -6.40
CA LEU A 83 -11.71 0.49 -6.07
C LEU A 83 -12.04 -0.97 -5.72
N ILE A 84 -13.17 -1.22 -5.07
CA ILE A 84 -13.54 -2.54 -4.54
C ILE A 84 -14.90 -3.06 -5.00
N ILE A 85 -15.76 -2.23 -5.62
CA ILE A 85 -17.00 -2.68 -6.24
C ILE A 85 -16.76 -3.09 -7.70
N ALA A 86 -17.76 -3.53 -8.40
CA ALA A 86 -17.73 -3.96 -9.79
C ALA A 86 -16.55 -4.91 -10.17
N PRO A 87 -15.26 -4.52 -10.13
CA PRO A 87 -14.19 -5.41 -10.57
C PRO A 87 -14.09 -6.71 -9.78
N LEU A 88 -14.51 -6.69 -8.51
CA LEU A 88 -14.40 -7.84 -7.60
C LEU A 88 -15.73 -8.59 -7.45
N PHE A 89 -16.85 -8.04 -7.92
CA PHE A 89 -18.19 -8.62 -7.82
C PHE A 89 -18.52 -9.13 -6.41
N LEU A 90 -18.13 -8.34 -5.40
CA LEU A 90 -18.31 -8.73 -4.01
C LEU A 90 -19.79 -8.76 -3.65
N LYS A 91 -20.18 -9.78 -2.89
CA LYS A 91 -21.51 -9.91 -2.32
C LYS A 91 -21.46 -9.71 -0.82
N VAL A 92 -22.43 -8.99 -0.30
CA VAL A 92 -22.62 -8.73 1.14
C VAL A 92 -24.02 -9.18 1.54
N PRO A 93 -24.25 -9.54 2.81
CA PRO A 93 -25.59 -9.79 3.29
C PRO A 93 -26.50 -8.59 3.01
N ASP A 94 -27.71 -8.86 2.56
CA ASP A 94 -28.76 -7.85 2.44
C ASP A 94 -29.17 -7.29 3.80
N ALA A 95 -30.13 -6.35 3.80
CA ALA A 95 -30.52 -5.64 5.02
C ALA A 95 -31.19 -6.55 6.06
N ASP A 96 -31.92 -7.58 5.61
CA ASP A 96 -32.62 -8.55 6.46
C ASP A 96 -31.77 -9.78 6.81
N GLY A 97 -30.57 -9.90 6.19
CA GLY A 97 -29.64 -11.00 6.42
C GLY A 97 -30.05 -12.33 5.79
N GLN A 98 -31.11 -12.36 4.99
CA GLN A 98 -31.66 -13.59 4.41
C GLN A 98 -31.02 -13.94 3.05
N GLY A 99 -30.41 -12.96 2.39
CA GLY A 99 -29.80 -13.11 1.09
C GLY A 99 -28.44 -12.45 0.97
N LEU A 100 -27.91 -12.47 -0.25
CA LEU A 100 -26.70 -11.76 -0.63
C LEU A 100 -27.00 -10.80 -1.76
N ARG A 101 -26.59 -9.56 -1.64
CA ARG A 101 -26.64 -8.55 -2.70
C ARG A 101 -25.24 -8.14 -3.15
N GLU A 102 -25.13 -7.61 -4.35
CA GLU A 102 -23.86 -7.04 -4.81
C GLU A 102 -23.51 -5.81 -3.97
N LEU A 103 -22.20 -5.65 -3.72
CA LEU A 103 -21.66 -4.48 -3.05
C LEU A 103 -21.78 -3.28 -3.99
N ASP A 104 -22.36 -2.20 -3.50
CA ASP A 104 -22.54 -0.94 -4.23
C ASP A 104 -21.97 0.26 -3.44
N ALA A 105 -21.94 1.43 -4.08
CA ALA A 105 -21.39 2.65 -3.49
C ALA A 105 -22.18 3.12 -2.25
N GLU A 106 -23.49 2.91 -2.23
CA GLU A 106 -24.33 3.25 -1.08
C GLU A 106 -23.98 2.37 0.12
N SER A 107 -23.80 1.07 -0.11
CA SER A 107 -23.35 0.13 0.92
C SER A 107 -22.01 0.53 1.53
N ILE A 108 -21.06 0.95 0.69
CA ILE A 108 -19.74 1.43 1.15
C ILE A 108 -19.91 2.70 1.99
N SER A 109 -20.74 3.65 1.55
CA SER A 109 -20.91 4.94 2.23
C SER A 109 -21.57 4.79 3.61
N THR A 110 -22.48 3.84 3.76
CA THR A 110 -23.28 3.62 4.99
C THR A 110 -22.68 2.56 5.92
N MET A 111 -21.71 1.78 5.45
CA MET A 111 -21.06 0.72 6.24
C MET A 111 -20.26 1.33 7.41
N SER A 112 -20.29 0.71 8.60
CA SER A 112 -19.41 1.14 9.70
C SER A 112 -17.93 0.95 9.33
N ASP A 113 -17.04 1.74 9.96
CA ASP A 113 -15.60 1.65 9.70
C ASP A 113 -15.04 0.25 10.01
N GLU A 114 -15.49 -0.38 11.09
CA GLU A 114 -15.05 -1.73 11.47
C GLU A 114 -15.47 -2.78 10.43
N ARG A 115 -16.66 -2.63 9.87
CA ARG A 115 -17.15 -3.55 8.83
C ARG A 115 -16.41 -3.33 7.53
N LEU A 116 -16.19 -2.08 7.16
CA LEU A 116 -15.41 -1.73 5.98
C LEU A 116 -13.95 -2.20 6.12
N GLN A 117 -13.32 -1.98 7.27
CA GLN A 117 -11.99 -2.49 7.55
C GLN A 117 -11.88 -4.00 7.40
N ARG A 118 -12.84 -4.76 7.97
CA ARG A 118 -12.87 -6.22 7.81
C ARG A 118 -13.03 -6.65 6.35
N LEU A 119 -13.78 -5.90 5.56
CA LEU A 119 -13.91 -6.15 4.12
C LEU A 119 -12.59 -5.88 3.41
N LEU A 120 -11.98 -4.71 3.65
CA LEU A 120 -10.72 -4.31 3.03
C LEU A 120 -9.59 -5.31 3.29
N VAL A 121 -9.44 -5.79 4.53
CA VAL A 121 -8.44 -6.82 4.87
C VAL A 121 -8.66 -8.14 4.11
N LYS A 122 -9.90 -8.45 3.73
CA LYS A 122 -10.21 -9.67 2.96
C LYS A 122 -9.93 -9.52 1.46
N VAL A 123 -10.13 -8.33 0.91
CA VAL A 123 -10.05 -8.11 -0.55
C VAL A 123 -8.75 -7.47 -1.01
N LEU A 124 -8.08 -6.75 -0.14
CA LEU A 124 -6.81 -6.11 -0.41
C LEU A 124 -5.70 -6.77 0.41
N ARG A 125 -4.62 -7.12 -0.25
CA ARG A 125 -3.42 -7.64 0.42
C ARG A 125 -2.37 -6.54 0.46
N PRO A 126 -1.92 -6.10 1.64
CA PRO A 126 -0.76 -5.24 1.71
C PRO A 126 0.45 -5.97 1.11
N GLY A 127 1.21 -5.26 0.31
CA GLY A 127 2.54 -5.72 -0.09
C GLY A 127 3.54 -5.57 1.04
N THR A 128 4.79 -5.92 0.77
CA THR A 128 5.90 -5.66 1.68
C THR A 128 6.20 -4.17 1.75
N ILE A 129 6.60 -3.69 2.91
CA ILE A 129 6.94 -2.29 3.15
C ILE A 129 8.44 -2.09 2.96
N ASN A 130 8.79 -1.24 2.00
CA ASN A 130 10.16 -0.81 1.78
C ASN A 130 10.35 0.62 2.28
N ILE A 131 11.35 0.83 3.15
CA ILE A 131 11.85 2.17 3.45
C ILE A 131 13.02 2.43 2.53
N GLN A 132 12.94 3.55 1.81
CA GLN A 132 13.95 3.94 0.81
C GLN A 132 14.56 5.28 1.18
N LYS A 133 15.88 5.32 1.24
CA LYS A 133 16.66 6.53 1.49
C LYS A 133 17.34 6.98 0.20
N TYR A 134 17.08 8.20 -0.19
CA TYR A 134 17.76 8.90 -1.26
C TYR A 134 18.66 9.99 -0.67
N ILE A 135 19.93 9.98 -1.02
CA ILE A 135 20.86 11.01 -0.58
C ILE A 135 20.59 12.30 -1.35
N ALA A 136 20.36 13.39 -0.65
CA ALA A 136 20.09 14.68 -1.27
C ALA A 136 21.16 15.07 -2.28
N ASN A 137 20.76 15.55 -3.44
CA ASN A 137 21.61 15.95 -4.57
C ASN A 137 22.46 14.80 -5.19
N GLN A 138 22.28 13.55 -4.79
CA GLN A 138 23.02 12.40 -5.32
C GLN A 138 22.07 11.27 -5.74
N GLY A 139 21.15 10.87 -4.86
CA GLY A 139 20.25 9.76 -5.09
C GLY A 139 19.00 10.17 -5.86
N GLY A 140 18.39 9.21 -6.54
CA GLY A 140 17.12 9.42 -7.24
C GLY A 140 16.62 8.18 -7.97
N TYR A 141 15.37 8.28 -8.41
CA TYR A 141 14.73 7.32 -9.32
C TYR A 141 13.79 8.11 -10.25
N PRO A 142 14.34 8.86 -11.20
CA PRO A 142 13.58 9.85 -11.97
C PRO A 142 12.82 9.26 -13.17
N TYR A 143 12.91 7.96 -13.39
CA TYR A 143 12.33 7.32 -14.56
C TYR A 143 10.89 6.89 -14.31
N TRP A 144 10.04 7.07 -15.32
CA TRP A 144 8.73 6.45 -15.35
C TRP A 144 8.88 4.93 -15.29
N HIS A 145 8.14 4.28 -14.41
CA HIS A 145 8.18 2.84 -14.22
C HIS A 145 6.81 2.32 -13.79
N CYS A 146 6.65 1.03 -13.90
CA CYS A 146 5.47 0.36 -13.38
C CYS A 146 5.90 -0.58 -12.25
N GLU A 147 5.09 -0.66 -11.21
CA GLU A 147 5.35 -1.53 -10.05
C GLU A 147 5.10 -3.01 -10.34
N LEU A 148 4.59 -3.32 -11.53
CA LEU A 148 4.36 -4.67 -11.99
C LEU A 148 5.59 -5.15 -12.77
N TYR A 149 6.23 -6.18 -12.24
CA TYR A 149 7.29 -6.87 -12.95
C TYR A 149 6.90 -8.34 -13.14
N PRO A 150 6.46 -8.74 -14.34
CA PRO A 150 6.14 -10.14 -14.61
C PRO A 150 7.41 -10.97 -14.50
N LYS A 151 7.38 -12.00 -13.66
CA LYS A 151 8.47 -12.99 -13.60
C LYS A 151 8.45 -13.81 -14.89
N ILE A 152 9.61 -14.04 -15.46
CA ILE A 152 9.77 -14.95 -16.60
C ILE A 152 9.30 -16.34 -16.14
N GLY A 153 8.32 -16.91 -16.84
CA GLY A 153 7.71 -18.20 -16.48
C GLY A 153 6.41 -18.13 -15.69
N ASP A 154 5.96 -16.95 -15.31
CA ASP A 154 4.67 -16.76 -14.64
C ASP A 154 3.57 -16.70 -15.73
N HIS A 155 3.07 -17.90 -16.12
CA HIS A 155 2.12 -18.04 -17.23
C HIS A 155 0.67 -17.83 -16.84
N ASN A 156 0.36 -17.62 -15.56
CA ASN A 156 -1.00 -17.63 -15.05
C ASN A 156 -1.67 -16.25 -14.94
N GLY A 157 -1.02 -15.18 -15.37
CA GLY A 157 -1.61 -13.84 -15.32
C GLY A 157 -1.89 -13.29 -13.91
N GLU A 158 -1.52 -14.03 -12.86
CA GLU A 158 -1.78 -13.68 -11.46
C GLU A 158 -1.04 -12.41 -11.01
N THR A 159 0.00 -12.03 -11.73
CA THR A 159 0.78 -10.81 -11.46
C THR A 159 0.14 -9.52 -11.98
N LEU A 160 -0.93 -9.62 -12.76
CA LEU A 160 -1.56 -8.44 -13.40
C LEU A 160 -2.58 -7.71 -12.52
N HIS A 161 -2.77 -8.13 -11.28
CA HIS A 161 -3.78 -7.56 -10.38
C HIS A 161 -3.18 -6.83 -9.18
N ARG A 162 -2.03 -6.17 -9.31
CA ARG A 162 -1.60 -5.22 -8.29
C ARG A 162 -2.33 -3.90 -8.48
N ILE A 163 -3.17 -3.59 -7.51
CA ILE A 163 -3.69 -2.24 -7.33
C ILE A 163 -2.57 -1.47 -6.61
N LEU A 164 -2.04 -0.45 -7.25
CA LEU A 164 -1.16 0.52 -6.62
C LEU A 164 -2.04 1.51 -5.85
N LEU A 165 -1.86 1.56 -4.56
CA LEU A 165 -2.42 2.57 -3.69
C LEU A 165 -1.36 3.60 -3.32
#